data_38b382174f48726edf707006047abdcb
#
_entry.id   38b382174f48726edf707006047abdcb
#
_cell.length_a   1.000
_cell.length_b   1.000
_cell.length_c   1.000
_cell.angle_alpha   90.00
_cell.angle_beta   90.00
_cell.angle_gamma   90.00
#
_symmetry.space_group_name_H-M   'P 1'
#
loop_
_entity.id
_entity.type
_entity.pdbx_description
1 polymer ?
#
loop_
_entity_poly.entity_id
_entity_poly.type
_entity_poly.pdbx_seq_one_letter_code
_entity_poly.pdbx_strand_id
1 'polypeptide(L)'
;LSLTHILTAPAAGTTPASVITSNWDRNSGTPLPLVVPLSTINLPGATVTYARPGECMLERLNPDAVSPFVNVMTITARGFGPEVAAADSSRTRPTGSEVWLQSTIQLR
;
A
#
# COMPACT_ATOMS: atom_id res chain seq x y z
N LEU A 1 -3.38 12.56 1.23
CA LEU A 1 -4.20 11.37 1.49
C LEU A 1 -5.54 11.78 2.08
N SER A 2 -6.60 11.29 1.50
CA SER A 2 -7.95 11.46 2.01
C SER A 2 -8.27 10.37 3.02
N LEU A 3 -9.13 10.67 3.99
CA LEU A 3 -9.60 9.68 4.96
C LEU A 3 -10.33 8.50 4.30
N THR A 4 -10.82 8.69 3.07
CA THR A 4 -11.48 7.62 2.32
C THR A 4 -10.52 6.51 1.89
N HIS A 5 -9.21 6.77 1.91
CA HIS A 5 -8.20 5.76 1.58
C HIS A 5 -7.74 4.94 2.79
N ILE A 6 -8.24 5.24 3.97
CA ILE A 6 -7.88 4.50 5.17
C ILE A 6 -8.86 3.35 5.31
N LEU A 7 -8.32 2.13 5.30
CA LEU A 7 -9.13 0.94 5.46
C LEU A 7 -9.57 0.79 6.91
N THR A 8 -10.75 0.23 7.09
CA THR A 8 -11.24 -0.07 8.44
C THR A 8 -10.39 -1.17 9.07
N ALA A 9 -10.31 -1.15 10.40
CA ALA A 9 -9.60 -2.21 11.12
C ALA A 9 -10.24 -3.57 10.82
N PRO A 10 -9.43 -4.63 10.65
CA PRO A 10 -9.97 -5.97 10.49
C PRO A 10 -10.67 -6.43 11.77
N ALA A 11 -11.64 -7.30 11.64
CA ALA A 11 -12.25 -7.93 12.79
C ALA A 11 -11.19 -8.73 13.56
N ALA A 12 -11.37 -8.85 14.89
CA ALA A 12 -10.45 -9.59 15.73
C ALA A 12 -10.27 -11.02 15.20
N GLY A 13 -9.02 -11.46 15.09
CA GLY A 13 -8.68 -12.79 14.59
C GLY A 13 -8.65 -12.94 13.08
N THR A 14 -8.94 -11.86 12.31
CA THR A 14 -8.85 -11.88 10.85
C THR A 14 -7.52 -11.32 10.39
N THR A 15 -7.07 -11.77 9.20
CA THR A 15 -5.84 -11.29 8.60
C THR A 15 -6.03 -9.87 8.07
N PRO A 16 -5.12 -8.93 8.39
CA PRO A 16 -5.18 -7.60 7.79
C PRO A 16 -5.11 -7.65 6.26
N ALA A 17 -5.81 -6.72 5.61
CA ALA A 17 -5.91 -6.70 4.15
C ALA A 17 -4.55 -6.56 3.47
N SER A 18 -3.62 -5.81 4.05
CA SER A 18 -2.28 -5.60 3.49
C SER A 18 -1.41 -6.85 3.49
N VAL A 19 -1.74 -7.85 4.30
CA VAL A 19 -0.99 -9.11 4.38
C VAL A 19 -1.40 -10.06 3.25
N ILE A 20 -2.57 -9.86 2.67
CA ILE A 20 -3.09 -10.69 1.59
C ILE A 20 -2.56 -10.14 0.26
N THR A 21 -1.57 -10.79 -0.34
CA THR A 21 -0.90 -10.29 -1.54
C THR A 21 -1.84 -10.11 -2.72
N SER A 22 -2.87 -10.95 -2.86
CA SER A 22 -3.83 -10.83 -3.95
C SER A 22 -4.63 -9.51 -3.91
N ASN A 23 -4.71 -8.86 -2.76
CA ASN A 23 -5.36 -7.55 -2.66
C ASN A 23 -4.55 -6.46 -3.37
N TRP A 24 -3.26 -6.69 -3.62
CA TRP A 24 -2.37 -5.75 -4.30
C TRP A 24 -2.35 -5.95 -5.81
N ASP A 25 -2.76 -7.12 -6.28
CA ASP A 25 -2.57 -7.54 -7.67
C ASP A 25 -3.90 -7.75 -8.38
N ARG A 26 -4.78 -6.76 -8.29
CA ARG A 26 -6.09 -6.77 -8.94
C ARG A 26 -6.49 -5.34 -9.31
N ASN A 27 -7.39 -5.22 -10.29
CA ASN A 27 -7.86 -3.93 -10.78
C ASN A 27 -9.25 -3.54 -10.25
N SER A 28 -9.88 -4.41 -9.48
CA SER A 28 -11.23 -4.16 -8.96
C SER A 28 -11.41 -4.87 -7.63
N GLY A 29 -12.47 -4.53 -6.95
CA GLY A 29 -12.77 -5.05 -5.61
C GLY A 29 -12.27 -4.10 -4.52
N THR A 30 -12.45 -4.50 -3.29
CA THR A 30 -12.08 -3.73 -2.11
C THR A 30 -11.34 -4.65 -1.14
N PRO A 31 -10.19 -4.24 -0.62
CA PRO A 31 -9.50 -2.96 -0.86
C PRO A 31 -8.64 -2.96 -2.12
N LEU A 32 -8.25 -1.78 -2.56
CA LEU A 32 -7.25 -1.59 -3.58
C LEU A 32 -6.12 -0.71 -3.01
N PRO A 33 -4.87 -0.93 -3.44
CA PRO A 33 -3.78 -0.08 -2.97
C PRO A 33 -3.89 1.34 -3.55
N LEU A 34 -3.38 2.28 -2.80
CA LEU A 34 -3.19 3.65 -3.27
C LEU A 34 -1.91 3.70 -4.08
N VAL A 35 -1.99 4.23 -5.30
CA VAL A 35 -0.83 4.33 -6.19
C VAL A 35 -0.14 5.67 -5.98
N VAL A 36 1.17 5.62 -5.74
CA VAL A 36 1.98 6.82 -5.56
C VAL A 36 2.37 7.35 -6.95
N PRO A 37 2.21 8.66 -7.23
CA PRO A 37 2.56 9.19 -8.55
C PRO A 37 4.03 8.96 -8.91
N LEU A 38 4.29 8.56 -10.15
CA LEU A 38 5.66 8.35 -10.65
C LEU A 38 6.53 9.60 -10.53
N SER A 39 5.92 10.79 -10.58
CA SER A 39 6.65 12.05 -10.44
C SER A 39 7.36 12.19 -9.10
N THR A 40 6.99 11.41 -8.08
CA THR A 40 7.66 11.43 -6.78
C THR A 40 8.99 10.69 -6.79
N ILE A 41 9.19 9.77 -7.73
CA ILE A 41 10.40 8.95 -7.82
C ILE A 41 11.21 9.19 -9.10
N ASN A 42 10.55 9.59 -10.19
CA ASN A 42 11.22 9.93 -11.44
C ASN A 42 11.54 11.43 -11.47
N LEU A 43 12.58 11.81 -10.75
CA LEU A 43 12.98 13.21 -10.63
C LEU A 43 13.70 13.66 -11.91
N PRO A 44 13.59 14.96 -12.28
CA PRO A 44 14.33 15.50 -13.42
C PRO A 44 15.84 15.27 -13.28
N GLY A 45 16.48 14.81 -14.34
CA GLY A 45 17.93 14.54 -14.34
C GLY A 45 18.32 13.20 -13.73
N ALA A 46 17.36 12.39 -13.28
CA ALA A 46 17.66 11.06 -12.76
C ALA A 46 18.22 10.16 -13.88
N THR A 47 19.26 9.39 -13.54
CA THR A 47 19.86 8.42 -14.49
C THR A 47 19.06 7.13 -14.57
N VAL A 48 18.21 6.87 -13.58
CA VAL A 48 17.36 5.68 -13.52
C VAL A 48 15.92 6.15 -13.42
N THR A 49 15.05 5.56 -14.22
CA THR A 49 13.61 5.82 -14.19
C THR A 49 12.85 4.53 -13.91
N TYR A 50 11.69 4.69 -13.31
CA TYR A 50 10.82 3.59 -12.91
C TYR A 50 9.55 3.63 -13.74
N ALA A 51 9.08 2.46 -14.17
CA ALA A 51 7.83 2.34 -14.92
C ALA A 51 6.65 2.00 -14.03
N ARG A 52 6.89 1.26 -12.93
CA ARG A 52 5.84 0.86 -12.01
C ARG A 52 5.86 1.76 -10.78
N PRO A 53 4.77 2.53 -10.52
CA PRO A 53 4.71 3.35 -9.32
C PRO A 53 4.61 2.50 -8.06
N GLY A 54 5.15 3.02 -6.96
CA GLY A 54 4.98 2.43 -5.65
C GLY A 54 3.52 2.48 -5.21
N GLU A 55 3.17 1.64 -4.27
CA GLU A 55 1.80 1.49 -3.79
C GLU A 55 1.78 1.39 -2.28
N CYS A 56 0.69 1.81 -1.66
CA CYS A 56 0.54 1.68 -0.22
C CYS A 56 -0.91 1.39 0.17
N MET A 57 -1.05 0.78 1.34
CA MET A 57 -2.33 0.61 2.02
C MET A 57 -2.20 1.17 3.43
N LEU A 58 -3.22 1.89 3.86
CA LEU A 58 -3.32 2.42 5.22
C LEU A 58 -4.46 1.68 5.92
N GLU A 59 -4.16 1.08 7.05
CA GLU A 59 -5.14 0.34 7.81
C GLU A 59 -5.16 0.84 9.25
N ARG A 60 -6.37 1.02 9.78
CA ARG A 60 -6.50 1.24 11.21
C ARG A 60 -6.19 -0.07 11.92
N LEU A 61 -5.39 0.01 12.98
CA LEU A 61 -5.27 -1.13 13.87
C LEU A 61 -6.60 -1.28 14.60
N ASN A 62 -7.01 -2.55 14.76
CA ASN A 62 -8.22 -2.82 15.51
C ASN A 62 -7.98 -2.40 16.97
N PRO A 63 -8.55 -1.28 17.43
CA PRO A 63 -8.43 -0.96 18.83
C PRO A 63 -9.24 -2.01 19.57
N ASP A 64 -8.64 -2.70 20.52
CA ASP A 64 -9.44 -3.36 21.52
C ASP A 64 -10.49 -2.38 21.99
N ALA A 65 -11.72 -2.85 22.18
CA ALA A 65 -12.83 -1.99 22.53
C ALA A 65 -12.53 -1.08 23.75
N VAL A 66 -11.44 -1.32 24.44
CA VAL A 66 -11.00 -0.61 25.65
C VAL A 66 -9.85 0.35 25.33
N SER A 67 -9.31 0.33 24.13
CA SER A 67 -8.13 1.15 23.81
C SER A 67 -8.56 2.59 23.53
N PRO A 68 -7.90 3.58 24.17
CA PRO A 68 -8.09 4.98 23.79
C PRO A 68 -7.37 5.35 22.50
N PHE A 69 -6.61 4.42 21.91
CA PHE A 69 -5.77 4.67 20.75
C PHE A 69 -6.50 4.37 19.46
N VAL A 70 -7.58 5.12 19.20
CA VAL A 70 -8.39 4.96 17.98
C VAL A 70 -7.68 5.43 16.71
N ASN A 71 -6.56 6.12 16.84
CA ASN A 71 -5.84 6.70 15.72
C ASN A 71 -4.48 6.04 15.48
N VAL A 72 -4.38 4.75 15.74
CA VAL A 72 -3.19 3.97 15.40
C VAL A 72 -3.41 3.34 14.04
N MET A 73 -2.47 3.56 13.14
CA MET A 73 -2.55 3.06 11.77
C MET A 73 -1.29 2.33 11.37
N THR A 74 -1.45 1.33 10.53
CA THR A 74 -0.34 0.66 9.87
C THR A 74 -0.32 1.09 8.41
N ILE A 75 0.84 1.53 7.96
CA ILE A 75 1.09 1.83 6.55
C ILE A 75 1.94 0.71 6.00
N THR A 76 1.43 0.03 4.98
CA THR A 76 2.17 -0.99 4.25
C THR A 76 2.42 -0.46 2.85
N ALA A 77 3.66 -0.49 2.41
CA ALA A 77 4.05 0.01 1.10
C ALA A 77 4.86 -1.04 0.35
N ARG A 78 4.73 -1.04 -0.97
CA ARG A 78 5.64 -1.79 -1.83
C ARG A 78 6.20 -0.88 -2.91
N GLY A 79 7.46 -1.10 -3.22
CA GLY A 79 8.14 -0.41 -4.30
C GLY A 79 8.77 -1.42 -5.25
N PHE A 80 9.09 -0.96 -6.45
CA PHE A 80 9.56 -1.83 -7.52
C PHE A 80 10.86 -1.31 -8.09
N GLY A 81 11.70 -2.22 -8.55
CA GLY A 81 12.92 -1.86 -9.25
C GLY A 81 12.64 -1.27 -10.63
N PRO A 82 13.67 -0.66 -11.26
CA PRO A 82 13.48 -0.01 -12.56
C PRO A 82 13.19 -0.99 -13.71
N GLU A 83 13.49 -2.28 -13.53
CA GLU A 83 13.22 -3.32 -14.50
C GLU A 83 11.77 -3.80 -14.49
N VAL A 84 11.00 -3.43 -13.48
CA VAL A 84 9.60 -3.86 -13.37
C VAL A 84 8.74 -3.05 -14.32
N ALA A 85 7.95 -3.74 -15.16
CA ALA A 85 7.07 -3.09 -16.12
C ALA A 85 5.90 -2.38 -15.43
N ALA A 86 5.36 -1.38 -16.11
CA ALA A 86 4.13 -0.73 -15.67
C ALA A 86 3.00 -1.76 -15.52
N ALA A 87 2.04 -1.47 -14.65
CA ALA A 87 0.90 -2.35 -14.46
C ALA A 87 0.10 -2.49 -15.76
N ASP A 88 -0.32 -3.71 -16.07
CA ASP A 88 -1.28 -3.94 -17.14
C ASP A 88 -2.70 -3.57 -16.67
N SER A 89 -3.68 -3.69 -17.57
CA SER A 89 -5.07 -3.35 -17.26
C SER A 89 -5.67 -4.22 -16.16
N SER A 90 -5.17 -5.44 -16.00
CA SER A 90 -5.64 -6.37 -14.96
C SER A 90 -4.86 -6.25 -13.66
N ARG A 91 -3.78 -5.45 -13.67
CA ARG A 91 -2.86 -5.32 -12.54
C ARG A 91 -2.31 -6.66 -12.08
N THR A 92 -1.89 -7.47 -13.05
CA THR A 92 -1.30 -8.78 -12.81
C THR A 92 -0.09 -8.66 -11.88
N ARG A 93 0.17 -9.71 -11.12
CA ARG A 93 1.33 -9.78 -10.23
C ARG A 93 2.60 -9.35 -10.96
N PRO A 94 3.31 -8.32 -10.48
CA PRO A 94 4.52 -7.86 -11.15
C PRO A 94 5.64 -8.90 -11.07
N THR A 95 6.51 -8.89 -12.08
CA THR A 95 7.74 -9.67 -12.09
C THR A 95 8.93 -8.73 -12.00
N GLY A 96 9.95 -9.16 -11.26
CA GLY A 96 11.13 -8.35 -11.01
C GLY A 96 11.31 -8.05 -9.54
N SER A 97 12.19 -7.11 -9.25
CA SER A 97 12.51 -6.78 -7.86
C SER A 97 11.41 -5.94 -7.22
N GLU A 98 11.11 -6.26 -5.96
CA GLU A 98 10.19 -5.48 -5.15
C GLU A 98 10.67 -5.44 -3.71
N VAL A 99 10.27 -4.40 -3.01
CA VAL A 99 10.54 -4.23 -1.58
C VAL A 99 9.23 -3.90 -0.87
N TRP A 100 9.06 -4.47 0.31
CA TRP A 100 7.91 -4.24 1.17
C TRP A 100 8.37 -3.56 2.44
N LEU A 101 7.64 -2.53 2.84
CA LEU A 101 7.91 -1.78 4.06
C LEU A 101 6.60 -1.65 4.84
N GLN A 102 6.70 -1.70 6.15
CA GLN A 102 5.56 -1.49 7.02
C GLN A 102 5.96 -0.61 8.20
N SER A 103 5.09 0.32 8.53
CA SER A 103 5.29 1.22 9.66
C SER A 103 3.97 1.38 10.40
N THR A 104 4.05 1.42 11.72
CA THR A 104 2.89 1.70 12.57
C THR A 104 3.05 3.10 13.13
N ILE A 105 2.01 3.91 12.97
CA ILE A 105 2.01 5.29 13.46
C ILE A 105 0.82 5.52 14.36
N GLN A 106 1.02 6.38 15.34
CA GLN A 106 -0.04 6.85 16.22
C GLN A 106 -0.25 8.34 15.97
N LEU A 107 -1.48 8.70 15.62
CA LEU A 107 -1.87 10.10 15.47
C LEU A 107 -2.48 10.59 16.77
N ARG A 108 -2.13 11.80 17.13
CA ARG A 108 -2.68 12.45 18.33
C ARG A 108 -3.69 13.51 17.91
#